data_98845022c1bfe8099dcac5cee78030a0
#
_entry.id   98845022c1bfe8099dcac5cee78030a0
#
_cell.length_a   1.000
_cell.length_b   1.000
_cell.length_c   1.000
_cell.angle_alpha   90.00
_cell.angle_beta   90.00
_cell.angle_gamma   90.00
#
_symmetry.space_group_name_H-M   'P 1'
#
loop_
_entity.id
_entity.type
_entity.pdbx_description
1 polymer ?
#
loop_
_entity_poly.entity_id
_entity_poly.type
_entity_poly.pdbx_seq_one_letter_code
_entity_poly.pdbx_strand_id
1 'polypeptide(L)'
;MDIIPTPKKNVIIDATSLSSLMSCGRYYDIRFNHRLVGIGGKSNSLEAGSLAHKILEVFYQHMIKGFPRNTSIGQALAAGQLYVTGCPHCAGFTDDGKPSCGHEADEYPGMTNTPEESVQWTTGWKFVLNTCEQYFEFYKNDALIPLEVEKVRGEVLYEDDDIRVLWKAKFDLIVDTNQIGVVSMDHKTFKQKRDKTSLSNQFLGQCLLLKSRNVIVNKIGFQSSLKIHERLTREVMSFSADRLIEWQSEILPYYAYKFIQYQESGYWPPDYTHCQNMFGNCAYMQVCEADRNMREEILQRNYKMIPVWDPTSSGDD
;
A
#
# COMPACT_ATOMS: atom_id res chain seq x y z
N MET A 1 -46.32 -19.36 -9.76
CA MET A 1 -45.48 -19.06 -8.59
C MET A 1 -44.34 -18.19 -9.08
N ASP A 2 -44.44 -16.89 -8.82
CA ASP A 2 -43.37 -15.98 -9.15
C ASP A 2 -42.18 -16.29 -8.22
N ILE A 3 -41.10 -16.77 -8.79
CA ILE A 3 -39.86 -17.00 -8.04
C ILE A 3 -39.34 -15.62 -7.70
N ILE A 4 -39.47 -15.21 -6.44
CA ILE A 4 -38.81 -14.00 -5.94
C ILE A 4 -37.28 -14.25 -6.06
N PRO A 5 -36.56 -13.49 -6.90
CA PRO A 5 -35.12 -13.73 -7.05
C PRO A 5 -34.43 -13.48 -5.70
N THR A 6 -33.60 -14.43 -5.29
CA THR A 6 -32.77 -14.29 -4.10
C THR A 6 -31.84 -13.06 -4.30
N PRO A 7 -31.74 -12.15 -3.32
CA PRO A 7 -30.90 -10.99 -3.47
C PRO A 7 -29.45 -11.43 -3.66
N LYS A 8 -28.77 -10.85 -4.67
CA LYS A 8 -27.35 -11.12 -4.95
C LYS A 8 -26.48 -10.76 -3.75
N LYS A 9 -25.48 -11.59 -3.48
CA LYS A 9 -24.49 -11.32 -2.44
C LYS A 9 -23.45 -10.31 -2.94
N ASN A 10 -23.27 -9.22 -2.21
CA ASN A 10 -22.27 -8.22 -2.55
C ASN A 10 -20.94 -8.57 -1.88
N VAL A 11 -19.88 -8.64 -2.68
CA VAL A 11 -18.51 -8.88 -2.22
C VAL A 11 -17.67 -7.66 -2.57
N ILE A 12 -17.09 -7.01 -1.55
CA ILE A 12 -16.20 -5.87 -1.74
C ILE A 12 -14.78 -6.38 -1.54
N ILE A 13 -13.95 -6.21 -2.55
CA ILE A 13 -12.58 -6.72 -2.59
C ILE A 13 -11.64 -5.65 -3.13
N ASP A 14 -10.42 -5.61 -2.60
CA ASP A 14 -9.28 -4.89 -3.14
C ASP A 14 -8.08 -5.82 -3.35
N ALA A 15 -6.96 -5.26 -3.81
CA ALA A 15 -5.75 -6.04 -4.08
C ALA A 15 -5.16 -6.71 -2.82
N THR A 16 -5.23 -6.03 -1.68
CA THR A 16 -4.66 -6.52 -0.42
C THR A 16 -5.50 -7.63 0.17
N SER A 17 -6.81 -7.44 0.22
CA SER A 17 -7.76 -8.43 0.73
C SER A 17 -7.81 -9.66 -0.17
N LEU A 18 -7.83 -9.49 -1.51
CA LEU A 18 -7.77 -10.61 -2.45
C LEU A 18 -6.49 -11.40 -2.30
N SER A 19 -5.33 -10.74 -2.27
CA SER A 19 -4.04 -11.43 -2.13
C SER A 19 -3.93 -12.18 -0.80
N SER A 20 -4.50 -11.64 0.26
CA SER A 20 -4.57 -12.28 1.56
C SER A 20 -5.46 -13.53 1.54
N LEU A 21 -6.63 -13.43 0.91
CA LEU A 21 -7.55 -14.57 0.73
C LEU A 21 -6.93 -15.68 -0.12
N MET A 22 -6.23 -15.29 -1.19
CA MET A 22 -5.50 -16.22 -2.06
C MET A 22 -4.38 -16.94 -1.32
N SER A 23 -3.72 -16.26 -0.40
CA SER A 23 -2.61 -16.83 0.37
C SER A 23 -3.09 -17.76 1.48
N CYS A 24 -4.08 -17.36 2.26
CA CYS A 24 -4.54 -18.18 3.40
C CYS A 24 -5.87 -17.64 3.95
N GLY A 25 -6.91 -18.48 3.97
CA GLY A 25 -8.21 -18.10 4.53
C GLY A 25 -8.11 -17.65 5.99
N ARG A 26 -7.37 -18.36 6.84
CA ARG A 26 -7.18 -17.98 8.25
C ARG A 26 -6.45 -16.64 8.41
N TYR A 27 -5.45 -16.35 7.58
CA TYR A 27 -4.80 -15.04 7.57
C TYR A 27 -5.82 -13.95 7.27
N TYR A 28 -6.64 -14.15 6.23
CA TYR A 28 -7.71 -13.22 5.88
C TYR A 28 -8.65 -12.98 7.05
N ASP A 29 -9.14 -14.05 7.68
CA ASP A 29 -10.08 -13.98 8.79
C ASP A 29 -9.54 -13.17 9.97
N ILE A 30 -8.34 -13.48 10.44
CA ILE A 30 -7.74 -12.77 11.58
C ILE A 30 -7.48 -11.29 11.22
N ARG A 31 -7.00 -11.02 10.00
CA ARG A 31 -6.61 -9.67 9.59
C ARG A 31 -7.77 -8.75 9.26
N PHE A 32 -8.80 -9.26 8.56
CA PHE A 32 -9.88 -8.43 8.02
C PHE A 32 -11.21 -8.60 8.77
N ASN A 33 -11.62 -9.83 9.13
CA ASN A 33 -12.85 -10.04 9.87
C ASN A 33 -12.65 -9.69 11.36
N HIS A 34 -11.60 -10.20 11.99
CA HIS A 34 -11.27 -9.90 13.39
C HIS A 34 -10.46 -8.60 13.55
N ARG A 35 -9.91 -8.04 12.49
CA ARG A 35 -9.16 -6.77 12.46
C ARG A 35 -7.94 -6.74 13.39
N LEU A 36 -7.26 -7.85 13.52
CA LEU A 36 -6.13 -7.99 14.42
C LEU A 36 -4.80 -7.84 13.70
N VAL A 37 -3.89 -7.09 14.28
CA VAL A 37 -2.49 -6.95 13.83
C VAL A 37 -1.55 -7.11 15.01
N GLY A 38 -0.34 -7.60 14.77
CA GLY A 38 0.68 -7.70 15.81
C GLY A 38 0.94 -6.36 16.51
N ILE A 39 1.20 -6.40 17.81
CA ILE A 39 1.44 -5.19 18.63
C ILE A 39 2.76 -4.49 18.24
N GLY A 40 3.66 -5.15 17.49
CA GLY A 40 4.89 -4.54 16.98
C GLY A 40 4.63 -3.36 16.02
N GLY A 41 5.52 -2.38 16.04
CA GLY A 41 5.49 -1.24 15.12
C GLY A 41 5.76 -1.64 13.66
N LYS A 42 5.55 -0.70 12.74
CA LYS A 42 5.96 -0.85 11.34
C LYS A 42 7.48 -0.99 11.27
N SER A 43 7.99 -1.77 10.32
CA SER A 43 9.44 -1.83 10.09
C SER A 43 9.95 -0.52 9.50
N ASN A 44 11.23 -0.18 9.75
CA ASN A 44 11.85 1.04 9.18
C ASN A 44 11.74 1.13 7.65
N SER A 45 11.69 -0.01 6.95
CA SER A 45 11.50 -0.03 5.50
C SER A 45 10.08 0.34 5.07
N LEU A 46 9.06 -0.05 5.84
CA LEU A 46 7.67 0.34 5.60
C LEU A 46 7.48 1.84 5.90
N GLU A 47 8.07 2.34 6.98
CA GLU A 47 8.04 3.76 7.31
C GLU A 47 8.73 4.62 6.25
N ALA A 48 9.90 4.19 5.74
CA ALA A 48 10.57 4.86 4.63
C ALA A 48 9.69 4.91 3.36
N GLY A 49 8.96 3.83 3.10
CA GLY A 49 7.95 3.78 2.04
C GLY A 49 6.83 4.79 2.25
N SER A 50 6.21 4.79 3.44
CA SER A 50 5.13 5.72 3.79
C SER A 50 5.57 7.18 3.69
N LEU A 51 6.78 7.51 4.16
CA LEU A 51 7.36 8.85 4.04
C LEU A 51 7.53 9.27 2.57
N ALA A 52 8.06 8.39 1.73
CA ALA A 52 8.23 8.70 0.30
C ALA A 52 6.87 8.93 -0.38
N HIS A 53 5.87 8.08 -0.10
CA HIS A 53 4.52 8.26 -0.62
C HIS A 53 3.93 9.61 -0.17
N LYS A 54 4.11 10.00 1.10
CA LYS A 54 3.63 11.30 1.60
C LYS A 54 4.27 12.49 0.89
N ILE A 55 5.57 12.43 0.64
CA ILE A 55 6.28 13.48 -0.10
C ILE A 55 5.77 13.57 -1.55
N LEU A 56 5.63 12.45 -2.23
CA LEU A 56 5.14 12.41 -3.62
C LEU A 56 3.69 12.84 -3.72
N GLU A 57 2.84 12.42 -2.78
CA GLU A 57 1.45 12.86 -2.67
C GLU A 57 1.36 14.38 -2.66
N VAL A 58 2.05 15.05 -1.73
CA VAL A 58 2.00 16.50 -1.60
C VAL A 58 2.58 17.19 -2.84
N PHE A 59 3.67 16.67 -3.40
CA PHE A 59 4.24 17.21 -4.64
C PHE A 59 3.22 17.19 -5.78
N TYR A 60 2.61 16.04 -6.06
CA TYR A 60 1.67 15.92 -7.17
C TYR A 60 0.34 16.63 -6.90
N GLN A 61 -0.13 16.72 -5.66
CA GLN A 61 -1.30 17.55 -5.30
C GLN A 61 -1.06 19.03 -5.66
N HIS A 62 0.12 19.54 -5.38
CA HIS A 62 0.50 20.93 -5.71
C HIS A 62 0.64 21.13 -7.22
N MET A 63 1.24 20.15 -7.93
CA MET A 63 1.34 20.21 -9.39
C MET A 63 -0.05 20.24 -10.07
N ILE A 64 -0.99 19.41 -9.61
CA ILE A 64 -2.38 19.37 -10.11
C ILE A 64 -3.09 20.70 -9.87
N LYS A 65 -2.81 21.37 -8.74
CA LYS A 65 -3.35 22.70 -8.42
C LYS A 65 -2.69 23.84 -9.20
N GLY A 66 -1.68 23.56 -10.04
CA GLY A 66 -0.99 24.56 -10.87
C GLY A 66 0.08 25.37 -10.14
N PHE A 67 0.53 24.94 -8.96
CA PHE A 67 1.64 25.63 -8.28
C PHE A 67 2.95 25.44 -9.04
N PRO A 68 3.87 26.42 -9.00
CA PRO A 68 5.20 26.29 -9.58
C PRO A 68 5.95 25.08 -9.00
N ARG A 69 6.69 24.37 -9.88
CA ARG A 69 7.39 23.13 -9.51
C ARG A 69 8.27 23.28 -8.28
N ASN A 70 9.08 24.36 -8.19
CA ASN A 70 9.98 24.58 -7.05
C ASN A 70 9.20 24.79 -5.74
N THR A 71 8.07 25.49 -5.80
CA THR A 71 7.15 25.64 -4.65
C THR A 71 6.61 24.27 -4.23
N SER A 72 6.18 23.47 -5.20
CA SER A 72 5.65 22.10 -4.96
C SER A 72 6.70 21.20 -4.32
N ILE A 73 7.96 21.27 -4.74
CA ILE A 73 9.09 20.53 -4.14
C ILE A 73 9.31 20.98 -2.69
N GLY A 74 9.40 22.29 -2.43
CA GLY A 74 9.59 22.82 -1.08
C GLY A 74 8.50 22.36 -0.11
N GLN A 75 7.23 22.44 -0.53
CA GLN A 75 6.09 21.99 0.28
C GLN A 75 6.08 20.48 0.50
N ALA A 76 6.45 19.70 -0.50
CA ALA A 76 6.52 18.24 -0.39
C ALA A 76 7.60 17.80 0.62
N LEU A 77 8.78 18.40 0.56
CA LEU A 77 9.87 18.10 1.50
C LEU A 77 9.53 18.56 2.92
N ALA A 78 8.90 19.74 3.07
CA ALA A 78 8.40 20.20 4.37
C ALA A 78 7.34 19.26 4.96
N ALA A 79 6.41 18.75 4.13
CA ALA A 79 5.42 17.78 4.57
C ALA A 79 6.07 16.43 4.98
N GLY A 80 7.13 16.01 4.29
CA GLY A 80 7.92 14.85 4.68
C GLY A 80 8.62 15.03 6.02
N GLN A 81 9.18 16.21 6.28
CA GLN A 81 9.77 16.53 7.58
C GLN A 81 8.70 16.52 8.69
N LEU A 82 7.56 17.17 8.45
CA LEU A 82 6.43 17.16 9.37
C LEU A 82 5.94 15.74 9.68
N TYR A 83 5.83 14.88 8.66
CA TYR A 83 5.43 13.49 8.82
C TYR A 83 6.33 12.73 9.81
N VAL A 84 7.64 12.98 9.76
CA VAL A 84 8.63 12.32 10.65
C VAL A 84 8.67 12.96 12.02
N THR A 85 8.64 14.30 12.08
CA THR A 85 8.82 15.03 13.35
C THR A 85 7.52 15.18 14.15
N GLY A 86 6.36 15.07 13.49
CA GLY A 86 5.07 15.36 14.10
C GLY A 86 4.88 16.83 14.50
N CYS A 87 5.89 17.69 14.27
CA CYS A 87 5.90 19.08 14.70
C CYS A 87 5.97 20.06 13.50
N PRO A 88 4.96 20.94 13.32
CA PRO A 88 4.95 21.90 12.23
C PRO A 88 6.06 22.95 12.31
N HIS A 89 6.69 23.09 13.47
CA HIS A 89 7.75 24.08 13.73
C HIS A 89 9.17 23.50 13.73
N CYS A 90 9.31 22.15 13.64
CA CYS A 90 10.61 21.52 13.60
C CYS A 90 11.22 21.63 12.21
N ALA A 91 12.32 22.37 12.07
CA ALA A 91 13.11 22.43 10.84
C ALA A 91 14.01 21.20 10.62
N GLY A 92 14.00 20.22 11.52
CA GLY A 92 14.82 19.01 11.45
C GLY A 92 15.28 18.53 12.82
N PHE A 93 16.24 17.62 12.80
CA PHE A 93 16.91 17.11 14.00
C PHE A 93 18.32 17.65 14.10
N THR A 94 18.79 17.81 15.33
CA THR A 94 20.19 18.09 15.66
C THR A 94 21.05 16.83 15.41
N ASP A 95 22.38 16.97 15.38
CA ASP A 95 23.29 15.86 15.11
C ASP A 95 23.20 14.72 16.14
N ASP A 96 22.73 15.01 17.35
CA ASP A 96 22.45 14.03 18.41
C ASP A 96 21.05 13.41 18.34
N GLY A 97 20.30 13.69 17.25
CA GLY A 97 18.99 13.09 16.99
C GLY A 97 17.81 13.73 17.71
N LYS A 98 18.01 14.89 18.38
CA LYS A 98 16.93 15.64 19.01
C LYS A 98 16.22 16.57 18.01
N PRO A 99 14.91 16.82 18.18
CA PRO A 99 14.23 17.83 17.39
C PRO A 99 14.87 19.20 17.52
N SER A 100 15.14 19.88 16.42
CA SER A 100 15.81 21.21 16.42
C SER A 100 14.99 22.31 17.10
N CYS A 101 13.70 22.09 17.31
CA CYS A 101 12.80 23.01 18.02
C CYS A 101 12.80 22.83 19.54
N GLY A 102 13.61 21.91 20.09
CA GLY A 102 13.72 21.68 21.54
C GLY A 102 12.59 20.85 22.16
N HIS A 103 11.67 20.27 21.36
CA HIS A 103 10.68 19.36 21.86
C HIS A 103 11.33 18.02 22.29
N GLU A 104 10.82 17.41 23.35
CA GLU A 104 11.23 16.08 23.78
C GLU A 104 10.73 15.00 22.81
N ALA A 105 11.51 13.93 22.62
CA ALA A 105 11.17 12.85 21.69
C ALA A 105 9.81 12.18 21.98
N ASP A 106 9.40 12.19 23.25
CA ASP A 106 8.15 11.60 23.73
C ASP A 106 6.88 12.39 23.31
N GLU A 107 7.05 13.62 22.82
CA GLU A 107 5.95 14.45 22.35
C GLU A 107 5.52 14.16 20.90
N TYR A 108 6.21 13.21 20.22
CA TYR A 108 5.96 12.90 18.81
C TYR A 108 5.41 11.48 18.64
N PRO A 109 4.14 11.33 18.22
CA PRO A 109 3.48 10.02 18.11
C PRO A 109 4.09 9.05 17.07
N GLY A 110 5.02 9.50 16.25
CA GLY A 110 5.68 8.68 15.23
C GLY A 110 7.13 8.28 15.59
N MET A 111 7.66 8.71 16.72
CA MET A 111 9.01 8.36 17.15
C MET A 111 9.02 7.11 18.01
N THR A 112 9.71 6.08 17.56
CA THR A 112 9.83 4.81 18.25
C THR A 112 10.79 4.87 19.42
N ASN A 113 10.50 4.15 20.40
CA ASN A 113 10.72 3.98 21.82
C ASN A 113 12.17 3.77 22.31
N THR A 114 13.21 3.76 21.48
CA THR A 114 14.60 3.67 21.99
C THR A 114 15.52 4.70 21.32
N PRO A 115 16.52 5.25 22.05
CA PRO A 115 17.50 6.18 21.47
C PRO A 115 18.24 5.60 20.26
N GLU A 116 18.49 4.30 20.22
CA GLU A 116 19.15 3.61 19.13
C GLU A 116 18.26 3.47 17.89
N GLU A 117 16.96 3.18 18.08
CA GLU A 117 16.00 3.14 16.99
C GLU A 117 15.72 4.53 16.43
N SER A 118 15.68 5.57 17.27
CA SER A 118 15.50 6.95 16.82
C SER A 118 16.72 7.47 16.04
N VAL A 119 17.94 7.05 16.39
CA VAL A 119 19.16 7.39 15.63
C VAL A 119 19.20 6.69 14.27
N GLN A 120 18.85 5.41 14.21
CA GLN A 120 18.72 4.69 12.94
C GLN A 120 17.65 5.30 12.05
N TRP A 121 16.55 5.69 12.63
CA TRP A 121 15.44 6.32 11.95
C TRP A 121 15.81 7.72 11.44
N THR A 122 16.44 8.53 12.26
CA THR A 122 16.94 9.87 11.89
C THR A 122 17.88 9.80 10.69
N THR A 123 18.76 8.80 10.65
CA THR A 123 19.65 8.60 9.50
C THR A 123 18.89 8.10 8.28
N GLY A 124 17.91 7.22 8.46
CA GLY A 124 17.07 6.66 7.39
C GLY A 124 16.17 7.69 6.73
N TRP A 125 15.45 8.50 7.47
CA TRP A 125 14.51 9.46 6.87
C TRP A 125 15.21 10.63 6.15
N LYS A 126 16.37 11.11 6.61
CA LYS A 126 17.19 12.10 5.89
C LYS A 126 17.61 11.56 4.51
N PHE A 127 17.93 10.27 4.44
CA PHE A 127 18.22 9.61 3.16
C PHE A 127 16.98 9.52 2.25
N VAL A 128 15.80 9.27 2.81
CA VAL A 128 14.54 9.28 2.05
C VAL A 128 14.25 10.67 1.49
N LEU A 129 14.35 11.72 2.30
CA LEU A 129 14.19 13.11 1.85
C LEU A 129 15.15 13.46 0.71
N ASN A 130 16.44 13.18 0.88
CA ASN A 130 17.45 13.42 -0.15
C ASN A 130 17.18 12.62 -1.44
N THR A 131 16.72 11.36 -1.30
CA THR A 131 16.34 10.55 -2.47
C THR A 131 15.12 11.14 -3.20
N CYS A 132 14.13 11.66 -2.48
CA CYS A 132 12.98 12.34 -3.07
C CYS A 132 13.39 13.67 -3.73
N GLU A 133 14.29 14.43 -3.15
CA GLU A 133 14.85 15.64 -3.78
C GLU A 133 15.57 15.30 -5.09
N GLN A 134 16.41 14.25 -5.09
CA GLN A 134 17.05 13.72 -6.29
C GLN A 134 16.04 13.21 -7.32
N TYR A 135 14.93 12.62 -6.87
CA TYR A 135 13.82 12.20 -7.75
C TYR A 135 13.21 13.40 -8.48
N PHE A 136 12.95 14.50 -7.80
CA PHE A 136 12.41 15.70 -8.42
C PHE A 136 13.37 16.31 -9.45
N GLU A 137 14.65 16.31 -9.18
CA GLU A 137 15.66 16.79 -10.15
C GLU A 137 15.81 15.83 -11.33
N PHE A 138 15.86 14.52 -11.07
CA PHE A 138 16.01 13.49 -12.10
C PHE A 138 14.86 13.51 -13.12
N TYR A 139 13.62 13.75 -12.65
CA TYR A 139 12.42 13.83 -13.46
C TYR A 139 11.95 15.27 -13.73
N LYS A 140 12.85 16.25 -13.73
CA LYS A 140 12.46 17.65 -13.93
C LYS A 140 11.83 17.96 -15.31
N ASN A 141 12.22 17.21 -16.33
CA ASN A 141 11.71 17.35 -17.70
C ASN A 141 10.67 16.29 -18.06
N ASP A 142 9.99 15.75 -17.05
CA ASP A 142 8.98 14.72 -17.24
C ASP A 142 7.78 15.26 -18.01
N ALA A 143 7.36 14.55 -19.05
CA ALA A 143 6.20 14.89 -19.87
C ALA A 143 4.87 14.33 -19.31
N LEU A 144 4.89 13.70 -18.14
CA LEU A 144 3.69 13.17 -17.50
C LEU A 144 2.82 14.32 -16.97
N ILE A 145 1.52 14.24 -17.23
CA ILE A 145 0.54 15.19 -16.72
C ILE A 145 -0.20 14.52 -15.56
N PRO A 146 0.04 14.93 -14.30
CA PRO A 146 -0.66 14.38 -13.16
C PRO A 146 -2.13 14.83 -13.18
N LEU A 147 -3.07 13.90 -13.03
CA LEU A 147 -4.51 14.15 -13.06
C LEU A 147 -5.15 14.01 -11.68
N GLU A 148 -4.87 12.93 -10.97
CA GLU A 148 -5.42 12.64 -9.64
C GLU A 148 -4.36 11.95 -8.79
N VAL A 149 -4.32 12.26 -7.49
CA VAL A 149 -3.39 11.67 -6.52
C VAL A 149 -4.17 11.09 -5.33
N GLU A 150 -3.70 9.96 -4.79
CA GLU A 150 -4.32 9.25 -3.65
C GLU A 150 -5.83 8.98 -3.87
N LYS A 151 -6.22 8.74 -5.12
CA LYS A 151 -7.62 8.62 -5.51
C LYS A 151 -8.14 7.21 -5.33
N VAL A 152 -9.26 7.09 -4.61
CA VAL A 152 -10.00 5.84 -4.52
C VAL A 152 -11.04 5.76 -5.62
N ARG A 153 -11.07 4.62 -6.31
CA ARG A 153 -12.10 4.27 -7.30
C ARG A 153 -12.63 2.87 -7.01
N GLY A 154 -13.89 2.64 -7.36
CA GLY A 154 -14.51 1.33 -7.26
C GLY A 154 -15.58 1.16 -8.32
N GLU A 155 -15.59 0.00 -8.95
CA GLU A 155 -16.61 -0.40 -9.92
C GLU A 155 -16.97 -1.88 -9.73
N VAL A 156 -18.16 -2.26 -10.16
CA VAL A 156 -18.55 -3.66 -10.24
C VAL A 156 -17.79 -4.29 -11.41
N LEU A 157 -16.79 -5.10 -11.11
CA LEU A 157 -15.98 -5.77 -12.13
C LEU A 157 -16.54 -7.13 -12.53
N TYR A 158 -17.38 -7.75 -11.71
CA TYR A 158 -18.06 -9.00 -12.04
C TYR A 158 -19.46 -9.03 -11.43
N GLU A 159 -20.40 -9.57 -12.17
CA GLU A 159 -21.77 -9.80 -11.70
C GLU A 159 -22.38 -10.99 -12.46
N ASP A 160 -23.03 -11.89 -11.71
CA ASP A 160 -23.86 -12.96 -12.23
C ASP A 160 -25.20 -13.04 -11.47
N ASP A 161 -25.88 -14.17 -11.49
CA ASP A 161 -27.17 -14.33 -10.82
C ASP A 161 -27.05 -14.35 -9.29
N ASP A 162 -25.93 -14.81 -8.75
CA ASP A 162 -25.72 -15.06 -7.32
C ASP A 162 -24.92 -13.98 -6.63
N ILE A 163 -23.91 -13.42 -7.32
CA ILE A 163 -22.95 -12.50 -6.71
C ILE A 163 -22.75 -11.23 -7.52
N ARG A 164 -22.35 -10.18 -6.81
CA ARG A 164 -21.84 -8.92 -7.37
C ARG A 164 -20.50 -8.59 -6.69
N VAL A 165 -19.45 -8.45 -7.48
CA VAL A 165 -18.10 -8.16 -6.99
C VAL A 165 -17.75 -6.71 -7.27
N LEU A 166 -17.70 -5.90 -6.23
CA LEU A 166 -17.22 -4.52 -6.25
C LEU A 166 -15.71 -4.54 -5.98
N TRP A 167 -14.93 -4.19 -7.00
CA TRP A 167 -13.50 -3.98 -6.84
C TRP A 167 -13.20 -2.55 -6.45
N LYS A 168 -12.39 -2.34 -5.42
CA LYS A 168 -11.91 -1.02 -5.01
C LYS A 168 -10.39 -0.96 -5.13
N ALA A 169 -9.89 0.19 -5.57
CA ALA A 169 -8.46 0.46 -5.61
C ALA A 169 -8.17 1.90 -5.22
N LYS A 170 -7.13 2.09 -4.43
CA LYS A 170 -6.50 3.39 -4.19
C LYS A 170 -5.35 3.55 -5.17
N PHE A 171 -5.33 4.65 -5.90
CA PHE A 171 -4.29 4.98 -6.87
C PHE A 171 -3.34 5.98 -6.23
N ASP A 172 -2.05 5.67 -6.21
CA ASP A 172 -1.04 6.62 -5.75
C ASP A 172 -1.07 7.87 -6.64
N LEU A 173 -1.12 7.65 -7.96
CA LEU A 173 -1.19 8.71 -8.94
C LEU A 173 -1.87 8.21 -10.24
N ILE A 174 -2.73 9.02 -10.82
CA ILE A 174 -3.26 8.84 -12.17
C ILE A 174 -2.64 9.92 -13.05
N VAL A 175 -2.04 9.52 -14.16
CA VAL A 175 -1.35 10.41 -15.08
C VAL A 175 -1.89 10.26 -16.51
N ASP A 176 -1.87 11.35 -17.27
CA ASP A 176 -1.97 11.30 -18.72
C ASP A 176 -0.56 11.30 -19.33
N THR A 177 -0.39 10.47 -20.31
CA THR A 177 0.86 10.33 -21.07
C THR A 177 0.57 10.49 -22.55
N ASN A 178 1.41 11.23 -23.26
CA ASN A 178 1.23 11.43 -24.70
C ASN A 178 1.34 10.11 -25.52
N GLN A 179 1.84 9.03 -24.94
CA GLN A 179 2.14 7.79 -25.66
C GLN A 179 1.12 6.68 -25.40
N ILE A 180 0.68 6.52 -24.16
CA ILE A 180 -0.18 5.40 -23.72
C ILE A 180 -1.49 5.86 -23.08
N GLY A 181 -1.79 7.18 -23.11
CA GLY A 181 -3.00 7.77 -22.55
C GLY A 181 -3.03 7.78 -21.02
N VAL A 182 -4.23 7.77 -20.46
CA VAL A 182 -4.45 7.83 -19.02
C VAL A 182 -4.17 6.48 -18.38
N VAL A 183 -3.25 6.46 -17.42
CA VAL A 183 -2.79 5.25 -16.72
C VAL A 183 -2.54 5.52 -15.23
N SER A 184 -2.52 4.46 -14.43
CA SER A 184 -2.01 4.56 -13.05
C SER A 184 -0.49 4.61 -13.06
N MET A 185 0.07 5.41 -12.15
CA MET A 185 1.46 5.34 -11.75
C MET A 185 1.52 4.94 -10.29
N ASP A 186 2.09 3.78 -10.04
CA ASP A 186 2.20 3.19 -8.72
C ASP A 186 3.64 3.36 -8.21
N HIS A 187 3.78 3.93 -7.02
CA HIS A 187 5.08 4.19 -6.40
C HIS A 187 5.53 2.97 -5.59
N LYS A 188 6.61 2.33 -6.00
CA LYS A 188 7.21 1.21 -5.27
C LYS A 188 8.57 1.60 -4.72
N THR A 189 8.68 1.57 -3.41
CA THR A 189 9.94 1.76 -2.73
C THR A 189 10.64 0.43 -2.51
N PHE A 190 11.96 0.40 -2.63
CA PHE A 190 12.72 -0.83 -2.44
C PHE A 190 14.07 -0.57 -1.78
N LYS A 191 14.49 -1.53 -0.94
CA LYS A 191 15.84 -1.59 -0.38
C LYS A 191 16.75 -2.49 -1.21
N GLN A 192 16.17 -3.51 -1.86
CA GLN A 192 16.83 -4.40 -2.81
C GLN A 192 15.94 -4.53 -4.05
N LYS A 193 16.52 -4.32 -5.24
CA LYS A 193 15.78 -4.43 -6.50
C LYS A 193 15.20 -5.83 -6.65
N ARG A 194 13.88 -5.92 -6.88
CA ARG A 194 13.15 -7.16 -7.09
C ARG A 194 12.15 -6.97 -8.22
N ASP A 195 12.19 -7.89 -9.19
CA ASP A 195 11.26 -7.89 -10.32
C ASP A 195 10.11 -8.90 -10.05
N LYS A 196 9.08 -8.46 -9.33
CA LYS A 196 7.92 -9.31 -9.01
C LYS A 196 6.57 -8.64 -9.26
N THR A 197 6.43 -7.94 -10.38
CA THR A 197 5.22 -7.13 -10.58
C THR A 197 4.31 -7.61 -11.69
N SER A 198 4.76 -8.53 -12.55
CA SER A 198 4.03 -8.93 -13.77
C SER A 198 2.69 -9.66 -13.57
N LEU A 199 2.38 -10.13 -12.35
CA LEU A 199 1.13 -10.85 -12.03
C LEU A 199 0.40 -10.24 -10.83
N SER A 200 0.48 -8.92 -10.68
CA SER A 200 -0.11 -8.21 -9.55
C SER A 200 -1.62 -8.03 -9.71
N ASN A 201 -2.43 -8.57 -8.80
CA ASN A 201 -3.86 -8.30 -8.73
C ASN A 201 -4.15 -6.79 -8.64
N GLN A 202 -3.28 -6.03 -7.99
CA GLN A 202 -3.38 -4.57 -7.90
C GLN A 202 -3.39 -3.93 -9.29
N PHE A 203 -2.44 -4.29 -10.14
CA PHE A 203 -2.29 -3.68 -11.46
C PHE A 203 -3.38 -4.13 -12.44
N LEU A 204 -3.81 -5.39 -12.38
CA LEU A 204 -4.93 -5.89 -13.17
C LEU A 204 -6.22 -5.14 -12.83
N GLY A 205 -6.53 -4.99 -11.54
CA GLY A 205 -7.69 -4.24 -11.10
C GLY A 205 -7.61 -2.74 -11.43
N GLN A 206 -6.43 -2.12 -11.30
CA GLN A 206 -6.22 -0.72 -11.70
C GLN A 206 -6.42 -0.52 -13.20
N CYS A 207 -5.92 -1.44 -14.03
CA CYS A 207 -6.13 -1.40 -15.49
C CYS A 207 -7.62 -1.43 -15.84
N LEU A 208 -8.40 -2.32 -15.23
CA LEU A 208 -9.83 -2.43 -15.49
C LEU A 208 -10.59 -1.16 -15.07
N LEU A 209 -10.30 -0.60 -13.89
CA LEU A 209 -10.92 0.63 -13.40
C LEU A 209 -10.61 1.86 -14.28
N LEU A 210 -9.42 1.91 -14.89
CA LEU A 210 -9.02 3.01 -15.79
C LEU A 210 -9.30 2.70 -17.27
N LYS A 211 -9.84 1.51 -17.59
CA LYS A 211 -10.03 1.05 -18.97
C LYS A 211 -8.74 1.14 -19.79
N SER A 212 -7.63 0.89 -19.14
CA SER A 212 -6.28 0.88 -19.70
C SER A 212 -5.71 -0.52 -19.67
N ARG A 213 -4.67 -0.76 -20.46
CA ARG A 213 -3.88 -2.01 -20.41
C ARG A 213 -2.48 -1.80 -19.85
N ASN A 214 -2.19 -0.59 -19.41
CA ASN A 214 -0.87 -0.19 -18.99
C ASN A 214 -0.89 0.38 -17.57
N VAL A 215 0.19 0.14 -16.84
CA VAL A 215 0.50 0.73 -15.53
C VAL A 215 1.95 1.19 -15.57
N ILE A 216 2.25 2.35 -15.03
CA ILE A 216 3.62 2.81 -14.80
C ILE A 216 4.01 2.41 -13.38
N VAL A 217 5.05 1.60 -13.23
CA VAL A 217 5.65 1.30 -11.94
C VAL A 217 6.83 2.23 -11.72
N ASN A 218 6.67 3.17 -10.81
CA ASN A 218 7.68 4.15 -10.44
C ASN A 218 8.47 3.60 -9.24
N LYS A 219 9.68 3.11 -9.50
CA LYS A 219 10.53 2.46 -8.50
C LYS A 219 11.51 3.46 -7.89
N ILE A 220 11.52 3.54 -6.55
CA ILE A 220 12.38 4.43 -5.78
C ILE A 220 13.23 3.60 -4.81
N GLY A 221 14.52 3.52 -5.05
CA GLY A 221 15.46 2.73 -4.27
C GLY A 221 16.10 3.50 -3.13
N PHE A 222 16.07 2.92 -1.93
CA PHE A 222 16.73 3.46 -0.73
C PHE A 222 18.04 2.74 -0.40
N GLN A 223 18.80 2.38 -1.42
CA GLN A 223 20.11 1.75 -1.28
C GLN A 223 21.22 2.73 -1.73
N SER A 224 22.00 3.22 -0.78
CA SER A 224 23.03 4.24 -1.03
C SER A 224 24.15 3.81 -1.98
N SER A 225 24.41 2.50 -2.07
CA SER A 225 25.43 1.93 -2.97
C SER A 225 25.04 1.95 -4.46
N LEU A 226 23.75 2.13 -4.77
CA LEU A 226 23.27 2.19 -6.15
C LEU A 226 23.41 3.61 -6.72
N LYS A 227 23.71 3.70 -8.01
CA LYS A 227 23.70 4.96 -8.76
C LYS A 227 22.28 5.50 -8.89
N ILE A 228 22.14 6.80 -9.13
CA ILE A 228 20.81 7.45 -9.19
C ILE A 228 19.90 6.83 -10.23
N HIS A 229 20.38 6.50 -11.41
CA HIS A 229 19.61 5.88 -12.49
C HIS A 229 19.25 4.41 -12.22
N GLU A 230 19.89 3.76 -11.24
CA GLU A 230 19.52 2.42 -10.77
C GLU A 230 18.49 2.48 -9.65
N ARG A 231 18.49 3.58 -8.87
CA ARG A 231 17.54 3.84 -7.79
C ARG A 231 16.22 4.39 -8.28
N LEU A 232 16.22 5.21 -9.33
CA LEU A 232 15.06 5.88 -9.87
C LEU A 232 14.75 5.34 -11.25
N THR A 233 13.78 4.43 -11.33
CA THR A 233 13.37 3.82 -12.60
C THR A 233 11.87 3.86 -12.75
N ARG A 234 11.40 4.00 -13.99
CA ARG A 234 10.00 3.84 -14.35
C ARG A 234 9.87 2.76 -15.41
N GLU A 235 8.96 1.84 -15.16
CA GLU A 235 8.69 0.73 -16.06
C GLU A 235 7.22 0.76 -16.47
N VAL A 236 6.96 0.69 -17.78
CA VAL A 236 5.60 0.50 -18.27
C VAL A 236 5.32 -0.99 -18.30
N MET A 237 4.33 -1.40 -17.54
CA MET A 237 3.81 -2.76 -17.58
C MET A 237 2.55 -2.79 -18.42
N SER A 238 2.53 -3.66 -19.42
CA SER A 238 1.40 -3.82 -20.34
C SER A 238 0.78 -5.21 -20.18
N PHE A 239 -0.53 -5.26 -20.14
CA PHE A 239 -1.30 -6.50 -20.04
C PHE A 239 -2.08 -6.75 -21.33
N SER A 240 -2.14 -8.02 -21.78
CA SER A 240 -3.00 -8.40 -22.87
C SER A 240 -4.48 -8.28 -22.49
N ALA A 241 -5.34 -8.07 -23.48
CA ALA A 241 -6.78 -8.06 -23.24
C ALA A 241 -7.25 -9.40 -22.65
N ASP A 242 -6.74 -10.52 -23.17
CA ASP A 242 -7.10 -11.87 -22.70
C ASP A 242 -6.74 -12.06 -21.22
N ARG A 243 -5.58 -11.52 -20.79
CA ARG A 243 -5.17 -11.60 -19.38
C ARG A 243 -6.11 -10.81 -18.46
N LEU A 244 -6.55 -9.65 -18.88
CA LEU A 244 -7.51 -8.85 -18.12
C LEU A 244 -8.89 -9.52 -18.06
N ILE A 245 -9.35 -10.09 -19.19
CA ILE A 245 -10.60 -10.84 -19.27
C ILE A 245 -10.52 -12.08 -18.37
N GLU A 246 -9.50 -12.92 -18.48
CA GLU A 246 -9.29 -14.10 -17.64
C GLU A 246 -9.34 -13.73 -16.15
N TRP A 247 -8.63 -12.68 -15.75
CA TRP A 247 -8.62 -12.25 -14.36
C TRP A 247 -9.99 -11.80 -13.88
N GLN A 248 -10.70 -11.02 -14.71
CA GLN A 248 -12.02 -10.47 -14.39
C GLN A 248 -13.11 -11.54 -14.36
N SER A 249 -13.09 -12.49 -15.32
CA SER A 249 -14.19 -13.44 -15.51
C SER A 249 -13.97 -14.80 -14.82
N GLU A 250 -12.74 -15.12 -14.43
CA GLU A 250 -12.40 -16.42 -13.84
C GLU A 250 -11.76 -16.28 -12.46
N ILE A 251 -10.69 -15.50 -12.34
CA ILE A 251 -9.92 -15.43 -11.08
C ILE A 251 -10.71 -14.67 -10.00
N LEU A 252 -11.21 -13.50 -10.33
CA LEU A 252 -11.93 -12.64 -9.38
C LEU A 252 -13.20 -13.30 -8.83
N PRO A 253 -14.12 -13.84 -9.65
CA PRO A 253 -15.31 -14.52 -9.15
C PRO A 253 -14.99 -15.80 -8.38
N TYR A 254 -13.98 -16.58 -8.80
CA TYR A 254 -13.57 -17.78 -8.07
C TYR A 254 -13.24 -17.49 -6.60
N TYR A 255 -12.49 -16.43 -6.34
CA TYR A 255 -12.15 -16.05 -4.98
C TYR A 255 -13.30 -15.36 -4.25
N ALA A 256 -14.18 -14.65 -4.97
CA ALA A 256 -15.40 -14.10 -4.39
C ALA A 256 -16.36 -15.21 -3.90
N TYR A 257 -16.53 -16.28 -4.67
CA TYR A 257 -17.29 -17.44 -4.25
C TYR A 257 -16.64 -18.17 -3.06
N LYS A 258 -15.32 -18.32 -3.06
CA LYS A 258 -14.60 -18.87 -1.89
C LYS A 258 -14.81 -18.03 -0.64
N PHE A 259 -14.73 -16.71 -0.77
CA PHE A 259 -14.99 -15.80 0.34
C PHE A 259 -16.38 -16.03 0.94
N ILE A 260 -17.42 -16.10 0.10
CA ILE A 260 -18.80 -16.35 0.53
C ILE A 260 -18.90 -17.72 1.23
N GLN A 261 -18.32 -18.75 0.64
CA GLN A 261 -18.32 -20.12 1.22
C GLN A 261 -17.66 -20.12 2.62
N TYR A 262 -16.54 -19.45 2.79
CA TYR A 262 -15.85 -19.38 4.09
C TYR A 262 -16.69 -18.58 5.10
N GLN A 263 -17.32 -17.50 4.67
CA GLN A 263 -18.15 -16.67 5.52
C GLN A 263 -19.41 -17.41 5.97
N GLU A 264 -20.08 -18.13 5.09
CA GLU A 264 -21.30 -18.90 5.41
C GLU A 264 -21.02 -20.12 6.27
N SER A 265 -19.90 -20.81 6.03
CA SER A 265 -19.50 -21.96 6.85
C SER A 265 -18.89 -21.56 8.20
N GLY A 266 -18.46 -20.32 8.37
CA GLY A 266 -17.68 -19.86 9.51
C GLY A 266 -16.29 -20.53 9.59
N TYR A 267 -15.87 -21.26 8.53
CA TYR A 267 -14.60 -21.95 8.50
C TYR A 267 -13.64 -21.35 7.47
N TRP A 268 -12.56 -20.80 7.97
CA TRP A 268 -11.49 -20.16 7.21
C TRP A 268 -10.25 -21.07 7.21
N PRO A 269 -10.02 -21.84 6.14
CA PRO A 269 -8.95 -22.83 6.12
C PRO A 269 -7.57 -22.18 6.17
N PRO A 270 -6.63 -22.73 6.97
CA PRO A 270 -5.24 -22.32 6.91
C PRO A 270 -4.57 -22.90 5.65
N ASP A 271 -3.64 -22.14 5.09
CA ASP A 271 -2.69 -22.62 4.10
C ASP A 271 -1.28 -22.53 4.69
N TYR A 272 -0.74 -23.68 5.07
CA TYR A 272 0.57 -23.76 5.73
C TYR A 272 1.75 -23.52 4.78
N THR A 273 1.53 -23.55 3.45
CA THR A 273 2.59 -23.28 2.46
C THR A 273 3.00 -21.81 2.46
N HIS A 274 2.17 -20.91 3.00
CA HIS A 274 2.41 -19.49 3.09
C HIS A 274 2.88 -19.02 4.48
N CYS A 275 3.10 -19.94 5.44
CA CYS A 275 3.54 -19.58 6.79
C CYS A 275 4.96 -19.04 6.84
N GLN A 276 5.80 -19.38 5.86
CA GLN A 276 7.16 -18.87 5.73
C GLN A 276 7.40 -18.38 4.30
N ASN A 277 7.99 -17.25 4.17
CA ASN A 277 8.38 -16.67 2.90
C ASN A 277 9.71 -15.93 3.03
N MET A 278 10.22 -15.40 1.91
CA MET A 278 11.51 -14.70 1.88
C MET A 278 11.57 -13.43 2.76
N PHE A 279 10.45 -12.96 3.27
CA PHE A 279 10.37 -11.80 4.16
C PHE A 279 10.27 -12.19 5.64
N GLY A 280 10.24 -13.50 5.93
CA GLY A 280 10.11 -14.04 7.27
C GLY A 280 8.85 -14.87 7.47
N ASN A 281 8.49 -15.05 8.73
CA ASN A 281 7.33 -15.82 9.13
C ASN A 281 6.03 -15.04 8.94
N CYS A 282 4.93 -15.76 8.69
CA CYS A 282 3.59 -15.20 8.70
C CYS A 282 3.32 -14.52 10.05
N ALA A 283 2.68 -13.35 10.02
CA ALA A 283 2.37 -12.59 11.23
C ALA A 283 1.53 -13.36 12.25
N TYR A 284 0.78 -14.38 11.82
CA TYR A 284 -0.09 -15.21 12.67
C TYR A 284 0.41 -16.64 12.85
N MET A 285 1.67 -16.92 12.52
CA MET A 285 2.24 -18.26 12.60
C MET A 285 2.10 -18.86 14.01
N GLN A 286 2.42 -18.11 15.05
CA GLN A 286 2.28 -18.53 16.44
C GLN A 286 0.84 -18.91 16.84
N VAL A 287 -0.17 -18.26 16.24
CA VAL A 287 -1.58 -18.62 16.45
C VAL A 287 -1.91 -19.97 15.81
N CYS A 288 -1.32 -20.24 14.63
CA CYS A 288 -1.56 -21.49 13.92
C CYS A 288 -0.84 -22.68 14.56
N GLU A 289 0.34 -22.46 15.14
CA GLU A 289 1.15 -23.49 15.83
C GLU A 289 0.58 -23.86 17.20
N ALA A 290 -0.18 -22.96 17.81
CA ALA A 290 -0.74 -23.18 19.14
C ALA A 290 -1.96 -24.14 19.11
N ASP A 291 -2.17 -24.82 20.23
CA ASP A 291 -3.38 -25.58 20.50
C ASP A 291 -4.63 -24.71 20.37
N ARG A 292 -5.73 -25.31 19.92
CA ARG A 292 -6.97 -24.55 19.66
C ARG A 292 -7.47 -23.72 20.83
N ASN A 293 -7.37 -24.26 22.05
CA ASN A 293 -7.79 -23.63 23.29
C ASN A 293 -6.90 -22.41 23.70
N MET A 294 -5.67 -22.32 23.16
CA MET A 294 -4.73 -21.25 23.46
C MET A 294 -4.78 -20.09 22.47
N ARG A 295 -5.40 -20.29 21.31
CA ARG A 295 -5.35 -19.31 20.21
C ARG A 295 -5.97 -17.98 20.56
N GLU A 296 -7.10 -18.00 21.26
CA GLU A 296 -7.79 -16.79 21.67
C GLU A 296 -6.95 -15.95 22.64
N GLU A 297 -6.31 -16.60 23.63
CA GLU A 297 -5.40 -15.94 24.55
C GLU A 297 -4.20 -15.31 23.83
N ILE A 298 -3.61 -16.02 22.85
CA ILE A 298 -2.50 -15.49 22.04
C ILE A 298 -2.96 -14.28 21.24
N LEU A 299 -4.14 -14.32 20.63
CA LEU A 299 -4.69 -13.20 19.88
C LEU A 299 -4.90 -11.98 20.77
N GLN A 300 -5.47 -12.15 21.95
CA GLN A 300 -5.71 -11.06 22.90
C GLN A 300 -4.41 -10.46 23.43
N ARG A 301 -3.37 -11.29 23.65
CA ARG A 301 -2.11 -10.86 24.26
C ARG A 301 -1.15 -10.20 23.27
N ASN A 302 -1.07 -10.73 22.03
CA ASN A 302 0.00 -10.37 21.09
C ASN A 302 -0.50 -9.53 19.90
N TYR A 303 -1.80 -9.26 19.83
CA TYR A 303 -2.40 -8.51 18.72
C TYR A 303 -3.30 -7.40 19.25
N LYS A 304 -3.37 -6.34 18.49
CA LYS A 304 -4.28 -5.21 18.74
C LYS A 304 -5.32 -5.13 17.63
N MET A 305 -6.52 -4.70 18.00
CA MET A 305 -7.56 -4.40 17.02
C MET A 305 -7.25 -3.10 16.30
N ILE A 306 -7.45 -3.11 15.00
CA ILE A 306 -7.38 -1.91 14.16
C ILE A 306 -8.78 -1.50 13.72
N PRO A 307 -8.98 -0.24 13.28
CA PRO A 307 -10.22 0.21 12.69
C PRO A 307 -10.71 -0.71 11.56
N VAL A 308 -11.99 -0.63 11.24
CA VAL A 308 -12.53 -1.34 10.07
C VAL A 308 -11.72 -0.92 8.87
N TRP A 309 -11.16 -1.92 8.17
CA TRP A 309 -10.47 -1.63 6.94
C TRP A 309 -11.47 -1.03 5.95
N ASP A 310 -11.26 0.23 5.61
CA ASP A 310 -12.01 0.95 4.59
C ASP A 310 -11.06 1.30 3.45
N PRO A 311 -11.22 0.70 2.26
CA PRO A 311 -10.39 1.02 1.11
C PRO A 311 -10.59 2.47 0.62
N THR A 312 -11.55 3.20 1.21
CA THR A 312 -11.80 4.61 0.88
C THR A 312 -11.17 5.57 1.89
N SER A 313 -10.72 5.07 3.06
CA SER A 313 -10.00 5.91 4.01
C SER A 313 -8.63 6.28 3.43
N SER A 314 -8.29 7.55 3.49
CA SER A 314 -6.91 8.02 3.32
C SER A 314 -6.12 7.34 4.43
N GLY A 315 -5.24 6.41 4.07
CA GLY A 315 -4.52 5.55 5.02
C GLY A 315 -3.57 6.31 5.94
N ASP A 316 -4.13 6.99 6.93
CA ASP A 316 -3.46 7.60 8.07
C ASP A 316 -3.64 6.75 9.35
N ASP A 317 -3.74 5.42 9.20
CA ASP A 317 -3.80 4.47 10.34
C ASP A 317 -2.51 3.63 10.47
#